data_2b0e007fc1bed4353e584e99365c7d7d
#
_entry.id   2b0e007fc1bed4353e584e99365c7d7d
#
_cell.length_a   1.000
_cell.length_b   1.000
_cell.length_c   1.000
_cell.angle_alpha   90.00
_cell.angle_beta   90.00
_cell.angle_gamma   90.00
#
_symmetry.space_group_name_H-M   'P 1'
#
loop_
_entity.id
_entity.type
_entity.pdbx_description
1 polymer ?
#
loop_
_entity_poly.entity_id
_entity_poly.type
_entity_poly.pdbx_seq_one_letter_code
_entity_poly.pdbx_strand_id
1 'polypeptide(L)'
;MSITRRDFLNGVALTVASGLTPAAQLAAQPARYPPALMGLRGQHQGSFEAVHALAREGRRFDFGSLPIQERYDLVVVGGGLSGLAAAWFYRRRNPAARILILDNHDDFGGHAKRNEFTVGERRIIGYGGSQSFQSPSSFFGPAAKDLLAALGVDIKRFETAFDRDLYPSLGLSRGLFFARETFGRDVLVTGDASRLSADETARRRDNARPLPEFVADFPISAASKAQYLALYSAERDPLAGRSRQDKLALLKRTSYRDYLVKICGCSEEVANALQGRTLGFFGLGADAVPAEDVRDLGYPGFAGLGLGGGSAAWREPYIYHFPDGNASLARLLVRALAPGVAPGQTMDDVVEARFDYSKLDRDGQDVRIRLDATCLDVRATGDEVRIGYSRSGTMHRVAARHAVLACFHSVIPHIMPELPTVQREALLKNVKTPIVYTNVVVRNWRAFTNLKVSGIAAPTSFHHQVTLDFPVSMGGYRHTRDSDQPICLHLAHVPSAPNQGHDARTQFRIGHGKLLAMTFADFETRIRDELDRMLGPGGFVSARDIAAITVNRWPHGYSYVANTLFDPEDYDDTVLKLARRNAGPVAIANTDSGGDAWVHYAIEQAARAVGELSG
;
A
#
# COMPACT_ATOMS: atom_id res chain seq x y z
N MET A 1 -22.11 -30.68 1.86
CA MET A 1 -20.80 -31.01 1.30
C MET A 1 -19.81 -29.98 1.82
N SER A 2 -18.72 -30.42 2.45
CA SER A 2 -17.68 -29.51 2.93
C SER A 2 -16.78 -29.12 1.76
N ILE A 3 -16.66 -27.83 1.48
CA ILE A 3 -15.73 -27.27 0.50
C ILE A 3 -14.31 -27.59 0.98
N THR A 4 -13.50 -28.22 0.11
CA THR A 4 -12.12 -28.57 0.47
C THR A 4 -11.18 -27.35 0.33
N ARG A 5 -10.06 -27.40 1.07
CA ARG A 5 -8.99 -26.36 1.03
C ARG A 5 -8.48 -26.07 -0.39
N ARG A 6 -8.55 -27.07 -1.26
CA ARG A 6 -8.10 -26.99 -2.67
C ARG A 6 -9.09 -26.22 -3.54
N ASP A 7 -10.38 -26.31 -3.24
CA ASP A 7 -11.45 -25.61 -3.97
C ASP A 7 -11.43 -24.11 -3.69
N PHE A 8 -11.08 -23.73 -2.46
CA PHE A 8 -10.93 -22.33 -2.03
C PHE A 8 -9.70 -21.65 -2.67
N LEU A 9 -8.57 -22.37 -2.79
CA LEU A 9 -7.33 -21.85 -3.37
C LEU A 9 -7.41 -21.62 -4.89
N ASN A 10 -8.31 -22.31 -5.58
CA ASN A 10 -8.45 -22.26 -7.03
C ASN A 10 -9.63 -21.38 -7.52
N GLY A 11 -10.33 -20.70 -6.63
CA GLY A 11 -11.48 -19.86 -7.00
C GLY A 11 -12.72 -20.65 -7.44
N VAL A 12 -12.78 -21.95 -7.15
CA VAL A 12 -13.81 -22.88 -7.65
C VAL A 12 -15.09 -22.89 -6.77
N ALA A 13 -15.13 -22.15 -5.69
CA ALA A 13 -16.22 -22.18 -4.71
C ALA A 13 -17.60 -21.71 -5.25
N LEU A 14 -17.69 -21.17 -6.46
CA LEU A 14 -18.94 -20.67 -7.05
C LEU A 14 -19.62 -21.60 -8.07
N THR A 15 -19.00 -22.72 -8.44
CA THR A 15 -19.51 -23.59 -9.53
C THR A 15 -20.11 -24.93 -9.08
N VAL A 16 -20.06 -25.27 -7.79
CA VAL A 16 -20.57 -26.58 -7.28
C VAL A 16 -22.10 -26.67 -7.31
N ALA A 17 -22.82 -25.57 -7.55
CA ALA A 17 -24.30 -25.57 -7.64
C ALA A 17 -24.85 -25.97 -9.04
N SER A 18 -23.99 -26.17 -10.06
CA SER A 18 -24.45 -26.33 -11.46
C SER A 18 -24.45 -27.76 -12.02
N GLY A 19 -24.05 -28.79 -11.25
CA GLY A 19 -24.16 -30.19 -11.67
C GLY A 19 -23.34 -30.62 -12.90
N LEU A 20 -22.30 -29.85 -13.29
CA LEU A 20 -21.46 -30.13 -14.45
C LEU A 20 -20.36 -31.16 -14.14
N THR A 21 -20.01 -32.01 -15.11
CA THR A 21 -18.93 -32.99 -15.02
C THR A 21 -17.54 -32.32 -14.98
N PRO A 22 -16.49 -32.95 -14.39
CA PRO A 22 -15.15 -32.36 -14.29
C PRO A 22 -14.54 -31.88 -15.62
N ALA A 23 -14.82 -32.53 -16.73
CA ALA A 23 -14.34 -32.14 -18.06
C ALA A 23 -15.08 -30.90 -18.61
N ALA A 24 -16.39 -30.80 -18.33
CA ALA A 24 -17.17 -29.59 -18.68
C ALA A 24 -16.81 -28.39 -17.79
N GLN A 25 -16.38 -28.64 -16.55
CA GLN A 25 -15.89 -27.61 -15.64
C GLN A 25 -14.54 -27.02 -16.08
N LEU A 26 -13.63 -27.86 -16.65
CA LEU A 26 -12.36 -27.39 -17.22
C LEU A 26 -12.56 -26.58 -18.53
N ALA A 27 -13.58 -26.94 -19.33
CA ALA A 27 -13.92 -26.19 -20.55
C ALA A 27 -14.71 -24.90 -20.28
N ALA A 28 -15.35 -24.78 -19.11
CA ALA A 28 -16.17 -23.63 -18.70
C ALA A 28 -15.47 -22.67 -17.75
N GLN A 29 -14.14 -22.78 -17.53
CA GLN A 29 -13.43 -21.77 -16.75
C GLN A 29 -13.51 -20.43 -17.51
N PRO A 30 -14.17 -19.40 -16.96
CA PRO A 30 -14.09 -18.07 -17.53
C PRO A 30 -12.61 -17.66 -17.57
N ALA A 31 -12.19 -16.99 -18.66
CA ALA A 31 -10.84 -16.46 -18.77
C ALA A 31 -10.43 -15.83 -17.43
N ARG A 32 -9.29 -16.27 -16.88
CA ARG A 32 -8.79 -15.84 -15.54
C ARG A 32 -8.83 -14.31 -15.46
N TYR A 33 -9.63 -13.79 -14.54
CA TYR A 33 -9.77 -12.35 -14.31
C TYR A 33 -9.16 -12.00 -12.94
N PRO A 34 -7.92 -11.53 -12.90
CA PRO A 34 -7.15 -11.36 -11.68
C PRO A 34 -7.82 -10.55 -10.55
N PRO A 35 -8.57 -9.45 -10.84
CA PRO A 35 -9.24 -8.71 -9.79
C PRO A 35 -10.29 -9.50 -8.99
N ALA A 36 -10.87 -10.57 -9.58
CA ALA A 36 -11.86 -11.42 -8.92
C ALA A 36 -11.26 -12.61 -8.16
N LEU A 37 -9.92 -12.76 -8.16
CA LEU A 37 -9.25 -13.83 -7.42
C LEU A 37 -9.17 -13.48 -5.94
N MET A 38 -9.56 -14.43 -5.09
CA MET A 38 -9.52 -14.32 -3.63
C MET A 38 -8.31 -15.06 -3.03
N GLY A 39 -8.21 -15.05 -1.71
CA GLY A 39 -7.13 -15.72 -0.98
C GLY A 39 -5.88 -14.85 -0.90
N LEU A 40 -4.69 -15.45 -1.07
CA LEU A 40 -3.42 -14.74 -0.99
C LEU A 40 -3.08 -14.07 -2.32
N ARG A 41 -2.99 -12.73 -2.31
CA ARG A 41 -2.68 -11.89 -3.46
C ARG A 41 -1.44 -11.03 -3.17
N GLY A 42 -1.07 -10.14 -4.08
CA GLY A 42 0.22 -9.46 -4.02
C GLY A 42 1.35 -10.45 -4.27
N GLN A 43 2.21 -10.71 -3.28
CA GLN A 43 3.18 -11.80 -3.36
C GLN A 43 2.44 -13.15 -3.25
N HIS A 44 2.07 -13.71 -4.38
CA HIS A 44 1.41 -15.01 -4.54
C HIS A 44 2.35 -16.01 -5.21
N GLN A 45 1.97 -17.29 -5.19
CA GLN A 45 2.73 -18.35 -5.85
C GLN A 45 2.89 -18.04 -7.36
N GLY A 46 4.10 -18.19 -7.87
CA GLY A 46 4.49 -17.87 -9.25
C GLY A 46 5.09 -16.47 -9.43
N SER A 47 4.82 -15.54 -8.50
CA SER A 47 5.26 -14.14 -8.67
C SER A 47 6.66 -13.83 -8.12
N PHE A 48 7.25 -14.68 -7.28
CA PHE A 48 8.50 -14.34 -6.58
C PHE A 48 9.58 -15.43 -6.59
N GLU A 49 9.25 -16.67 -6.87
CA GLU A 49 10.16 -17.82 -6.71
C GLU A 49 11.41 -17.67 -7.58
N ALA A 50 11.24 -17.23 -8.83
CA ALA A 50 12.38 -17.09 -9.75
C ALA A 50 13.35 -15.98 -9.29
N VAL A 51 12.83 -14.86 -8.81
CA VAL A 51 13.69 -13.76 -8.29
C VAL A 51 14.30 -14.13 -6.93
N HIS A 52 13.61 -14.92 -6.09
CA HIS A 52 14.20 -15.43 -4.84
C HIS A 52 15.33 -16.43 -5.12
N ALA A 53 15.16 -17.32 -6.10
CA ALA A 53 16.23 -18.22 -6.53
C ALA A 53 17.47 -17.44 -6.99
N LEU A 54 17.28 -16.34 -7.74
CA LEU A 54 18.36 -15.45 -8.15
C LEU A 54 19.01 -14.72 -6.95
N ALA A 55 18.19 -14.02 -6.16
CA ALA A 55 18.67 -13.02 -5.20
C ALA A 55 19.05 -13.62 -3.84
N ARG A 56 18.38 -14.70 -3.40
CA ARG A 56 18.57 -15.32 -2.08
C ARG A 56 19.37 -16.63 -2.14
N GLU A 57 19.13 -17.44 -3.20
CA GLU A 57 19.78 -18.73 -3.35
C GLU A 57 21.04 -18.66 -4.23
N GLY A 58 21.31 -17.51 -4.86
CA GLY A 58 22.46 -17.29 -5.71
C GLY A 58 22.42 -18.04 -7.05
N ARG A 59 21.24 -18.57 -7.43
CA ARG A 59 21.05 -19.28 -8.72
C ARG A 59 21.37 -18.33 -9.87
N ARG A 60 22.10 -18.84 -10.87
CA ARG A 60 22.38 -18.12 -12.12
C ARG A 60 21.58 -18.72 -13.26
N PHE A 61 21.09 -17.85 -14.13
CA PHE A 61 20.33 -18.21 -15.32
C PHE A 61 21.16 -17.82 -16.54
N ASP A 62 21.34 -18.75 -17.49
CA ASP A 62 22.06 -18.46 -18.74
C ASP A 62 21.09 -17.94 -19.80
N PHE A 63 21.13 -16.63 -20.01
CA PHE A 63 20.42 -15.98 -21.10
C PHE A 63 21.33 -15.72 -22.32
N GLY A 64 22.65 -15.91 -22.17
CA GLY A 64 23.62 -15.66 -23.22
C GLY A 64 23.44 -16.55 -24.43
N SER A 65 23.08 -17.81 -24.21
CA SER A 65 22.83 -18.83 -25.23
C SER A 65 21.49 -18.68 -25.95
N LEU A 66 20.55 -17.88 -25.43
CA LEU A 66 19.22 -17.74 -26.02
C LEU A 66 19.22 -16.71 -27.16
N PRO A 67 18.50 -16.99 -28.27
CA PRO A 67 18.31 -15.99 -29.33
C PRO A 67 17.46 -14.82 -28.82
N ILE A 68 17.68 -13.63 -29.39
CA ILE A 68 16.80 -12.48 -29.19
C ILE A 68 15.52 -12.73 -29.98
N GLN A 69 14.41 -12.91 -29.27
CA GLN A 69 13.11 -13.26 -29.87
C GLN A 69 12.38 -12.03 -30.42
N GLU A 70 12.49 -10.88 -29.74
CA GLU A 70 11.77 -9.66 -30.08
C GLU A 70 12.66 -8.44 -29.81
N ARG A 71 12.41 -7.34 -30.55
CA ARG A 71 13.12 -6.06 -30.40
C ARG A 71 12.13 -4.93 -30.17
N TYR A 72 12.50 -4.01 -29.27
CA TYR A 72 11.68 -2.89 -28.84
C TYR A 72 12.51 -1.59 -28.82
N ASP A 73 11.84 -0.43 -28.81
CA ASP A 73 12.47 0.85 -28.50
C ASP A 73 12.68 1.02 -27.00
N LEU A 74 11.72 0.50 -26.21
CA LEU A 74 11.78 0.51 -24.75
C LEU A 74 11.31 -0.81 -24.16
N VAL A 75 12.05 -1.33 -23.19
CA VAL A 75 11.54 -2.35 -22.25
C VAL A 75 11.43 -1.75 -20.86
N VAL A 76 10.26 -1.91 -20.22
CA VAL A 76 10.01 -1.50 -18.85
C VAL A 76 9.94 -2.73 -17.97
N VAL A 77 10.72 -2.77 -16.90
CA VAL A 77 10.70 -3.83 -15.90
C VAL A 77 9.88 -3.39 -14.70
N GLY A 78 8.67 -3.92 -14.57
CA GLY A 78 7.67 -3.58 -13.57
C GLY A 78 6.47 -2.86 -14.18
N GLY A 79 5.28 -3.50 -14.12
CA GLY A 79 3.99 -2.98 -14.60
C GLY A 79 3.19 -2.24 -13.53
N GLY A 80 3.87 -1.72 -12.49
CA GLY A 80 3.29 -0.81 -11.50
C GLY A 80 3.03 0.58 -12.05
N LEU A 81 2.47 1.49 -11.24
CA LEU A 81 2.17 2.87 -11.65
C LEU A 81 3.38 3.59 -12.25
N SER A 82 4.58 3.41 -11.68
CA SER A 82 5.80 4.01 -12.21
C SER A 82 6.17 3.47 -13.59
N GLY A 83 6.10 2.15 -13.80
CA GLY A 83 6.42 1.56 -15.10
C GLY A 83 5.39 1.90 -16.17
N LEU A 84 4.11 1.88 -15.84
CA LEU A 84 3.02 2.31 -16.74
C LEU A 84 3.18 3.80 -17.12
N ALA A 85 3.48 4.66 -16.15
CA ALA A 85 3.76 6.08 -16.39
C ALA A 85 5.02 6.29 -17.25
N ALA A 86 6.10 5.51 -17.02
CA ALA A 86 7.31 5.58 -17.84
C ALA A 86 7.02 5.22 -19.31
N ALA A 87 6.26 4.15 -19.56
CA ALA A 87 5.82 3.79 -20.91
C ALA A 87 4.99 4.91 -21.55
N TRP A 88 4.08 5.53 -20.77
CA TRP A 88 3.25 6.63 -21.24
C TRP A 88 4.08 7.88 -21.58
N PHE A 89 5.02 8.31 -20.71
CA PHE A 89 5.89 9.46 -20.99
C PHE A 89 6.81 9.20 -22.19
N TYR A 90 7.35 7.98 -22.34
CA TYR A 90 8.17 7.61 -23.47
C TYR A 90 7.36 7.64 -24.78
N ARG A 91 6.13 7.10 -24.76
CA ARG A 91 5.22 7.08 -25.91
C ARG A 91 4.80 8.50 -26.34
N ARG A 92 4.58 9.42 -25.40
CA ARG A 92 4.29 10.84 -25.73
C ARG A 92 5.42 11.51 -26.52
N ARG A 93 6.67 11.17 -26.21
CA ARG A 93 7.84 11.71 -26.92
C ARG A 93 8.08 10.99 -28.24
N ASN A 94 7.81 9.72 -28.30
CA ASN A 94 8.04 8.83 -29.44
C ASN A 94 6.74 8.08 -29.79
N PRO A 95 5.79 8.69 -30.52
CA PRO A 95 4.47 8.12 -30.76
C PRO A 95 4.46 6.76 -31.50
N ALA A 96 5.48 6.47 -32.29
CA ALA A 96 5.64 5.20 -33.01
C ALA A 96 6.44 4.13 -32.23
N ALA A 97 6.89 4.43 -31.01
CA ALA A 97 7.76 3.53 -30.25
C ALA A 97 7.07 2.19 -29.94
N ARG A 98 7.83 1.11 -30.12
CA ARG A 98 7.45 -0.23 -29.68
C ARG A 98 7.93 -0.44 -28.25
N ILE A 99 7.00 -0.76 -27.35
CA ILE A 99 7.27 -0.86 -25.91
C ILE A 99 6.80 -2.22 -25.38
N LEU A 100 7.65 -2.87 -24.58
CA LEU A 100 7.31 -4.04 -23.80
C LEU A 100 7.38 -3.68 -22.30
N ILE A 101 6.30 -3.97 -21.58
CA ILE A 101 6.26 -3.88 -20.11
C ILE A 101 6.23 -5.31 -19.58
N LEU A 102 7.18 -5.68 -18.71
CA LEU A 102 7.26 -6.97 -18.02
C LEU A 102 6.79 -6.80 -16.59
N ASP A 103 5.88 -7.65 -16.13
CA ASP A 103 5.47 -7.72 -14.72
C ASP A 103 5.47 -9.17 -14.23
N ASN A 104 5.99 -9.42 -13.04
CA ASN A 104 6.07 -10.75 -12.44
C ASN A 104 4.73 -11.23 -11.82
N HIS A 105 3.75 -10.33 -11.69
CA HIS A 105 2.41 -10.67 -11.23
C HIS A 105 1.50 -11.06 -12.39
N ASP A 106 0.38 -11.70 -12.04
CA ASP A 106 -0.71 -12.05 -12.96
C ASP A 106 -1.64 -10.87 -13.29
N ASP A 107 -1.35 -9.68 -12.73
CA ASP A 107 -2.11 -8.46 -12.89
C ASP A 107 -1.17 -7.25 -12.90
N PHE A 108 -1.53 -6.22 -13.65
CA PHE A 108 -0.81 -4.93 -13.69
C PHE A 108 -1.14 -4.03 -12.48
N GLY A 109 -0.46 -2.89 -12.39
CA GLY A 109 -0.68 -1.86 -11.37
C GLY A 109 0.27 -1.96 -10.16
N GLY A 110 1.06 -3.03 -10.02
CA GLY A 110 1.94 -3.23 -8.87
C GLY A 110 1.17 -3.23 -7.55
N HIS A 111 1.46 -2.31 -6.63
CA HIS A 111 0.71 -2.14 -5.38
C HIS A 111 -0.71 -1.53 -5.58
N ALA A 112 -0.99 -0.93 -6.71
CA ALA A 112 -2.32 -0.42 -7.07
C ALA A 112 -3.19 -1.57 -7.60
N LYS A 113 -3.54 -2.51 -6.73
CA LYS A 113 -4.37 -3.69 -7.03
C LYS A 113 -5.84 -3.42 -6.74
N ARG A 114 -6.68 -3.98 -7.60
CA ARG A 114 -8.12 -4.03 -7.43
C ARG A 114 -8.54 -5.42 -6.96
N ASN A 115 -9.44 -5.47 -5.99
CA ASN A 115 -10.14 -6.68 -5.60
C ASN A 115 -11.62 -6.53 -5.92
N GLU A 116 -12.21 -7.51 -6.60
CA GLU A 116 -13.63 -7.54 -6.92
C GLU A 116 -14.30 -8.75 -6.27
N PHE A 117 -15.46 -8.50 -5.67
CA PHE A 117 -16.26 -9.52 -5.02
C PHE A 117 -17.69 -9.45 -5.51
N THR A 118 -18.40 -10.59 -5.46
CA THR A 118 -19.84 -10.66 -5.72
C THR A 118 -20.51 -11.33 -4.54
N VAL A 119 -21.45 -10.65 -3.89
CA VAL A 119 -22.25 -11.19 -2.78
C VAL A 119 -23.74 -10.99 -3.13
N GLY A 120 -24.43 -12.09 -3.37
CA GLY A 120 -25.73 -12.05 -4.04
C GLY A 120 -25.58 -11.42 -5.45
N GLU A 121 -26.38 -10.41 -5.75
CA GLU A 121 -26.32 -9.66 -7.02
C GLU A 121 -25.38 -8.44 -6.93
N ARG A 122 -24.84 -8.15 -5.75
CA ARG A 122 -24.05 -6.94 -5.53
C ARG A 122 -22.57 -7.16 -5.83
N ARG A 123 -22.02 -6.34 -6.73
CA ARG A 123 -20.57 -6.22 -6.92
C ARG A 123 -19.99 -5.26 -5.88
N ILE A 124 -18.91 -5.68 -5.22
CA ILE A 124 -18.15 -4.91 -4.25
C ILE A 124 -16.73 -4.77 -4.78
N ILE A 125 -16.20 -3.57 -4.70
CA ILE A 125 -14.86 -3.23 -5.18
C ILE A 125 -14.06 -2.78 -3.96
N GLY A 126 -12.84 -3.31 -3.81
CA GLY A 126 -11.90 -2.90 -2.77
C GLY A 126 -10.51 -2.66 -3.35
N TYR A 127 -9.68 -1.93 -2.64
CA TYR A 127 -8.28 -1.70 -2.98
C TYR A 127 -7.37 -2.70 -2.26
N GLY A 128 -6.32 -3.13 -2.96
CA GLY A 128 -5.39 -4.14 -2.43
C GLY A 128 -4.00 -3.59 -2.06
N GLY A 129 -3.87 -2.26 -1.91
CA GLY A 129 -2.58 -1.63 -1.56
C GLY A 129 -2.64 -0.12 -1.70
N SER A 130 -2.11 0.44 -2.78
CA SER A 130 -2.08 1.88 -3.02
C SER A 130 -3.49 2.48 -3.01
N GLN A 131 -3.74 3.41 -2.09
CA GLN A 131 -5.08 3.80 -1.67
C GLN A 131 -5.53 5.12 -2.28
N SER A 132 -4.97 6.26 -1.86
CA SER A 132 -5.46 7.61 -2.21
C SER A 132 -4.36 8.47 -2.81
N PHE A 133 -4.75 9.55 -3.45
CA PHE A 133 -3.86 10.67 -3.75
C PHE A 133 -3.68 11.51 -2.48
N GLN A 134 -2.49 11.52 -1.92
CA GLN A 134 -2.21 12.35 -0.76
C GLN A 134 -2.00 13.80 -1.18
N SER A 135 -2.84 14.69 -0.68
CA SER A 135 -2.72 16.15 -0.83
C SER A 135 -2.32 16.60 -2.25
N PRO A 136 -3.11 16.27 -3.29
CA PRO A 136 -2.70 16.44 -4.69
C PRO A 136 -2.45 17.89 -5.09
N SER A 137 -3.10 18.86 -4.44
CA SER A 137 -2.85 20.28 -4.70
C SER A 137 -1.46 20.69 -4.23
N SER A 138 -1.03 20.18 -3.06
CA SER A 138 0.21 20.58 -2.37
C SER A 138 1.42 19.73 -2.77
N PHE A 139 1.26 18.41 -2.93
CA PHE A 139 2.39 17.51 -3.10
C PHE A 139 2.67 17.10 -4.55
N PHE A 140 1.66 17.15 -5.44
CA PHE A 140 1.88 16.69 -6.80
C PHE A 140 2.69 17.72 -7.61
N GLY A 141 3.79 17.26 -8.18
CA GLY A 141 4.62 18.02 -9.08
C GLY A 141 4.01 18.15 -10.48
N PRO A 142 4.73 18.84 -11.40
CA PRO A 142 4.23 19.10 -12.75
C PRO A 142 3.94 17.84 -13.55
N ALA A 143 4.81 16.81 -13.49
CA ALA A 143 4.63 15.59 -14.28
C ALA A 143 3.42 14.77 -13.79
N ALA A 144 3.18 14.71 -12.48
CA ALA A 144 2.02 14.03 -11.93
C ALA A 144 0.72 14.76 -12.32
N LYS A 145 0.68 16.09 -12.20
CA LYS A 145 -0.47 16.91 -12.61
C LYS A 145 -0.77 16.79 -14.11
N ASP A 146 0.26 16.83 -14.96
CA ASP A 146 0.14 16.67 -16.43
C ASP A 146 -0.41 15.28 -16.79
N LEU A 147 0.11 14.22 -16.17
CA LEU A 147 -0.37 12.85 -16.39
C LEU A 147 -1.86 12.71 -16.01
N LEU A 148 -2.25 13.18 -14.82
CA LEU A 148 -3.64 13.10 -14.37
C LEU A 148 -4.58 13.85 -15.30
N ALA A 149 -4.21 15.07 -15.70
CA ALA A 149 -4.99 15.88 -16.64
C ALA A 149 -5.13 15.19 -18.01
N ALA A 150 -4.02 14.62 -18.53
CA ALA A 150 -4.02 13.91 -19.81
C ALA A 150 -4.85 12.62 -19.80
N LEU A 151 -4.97 11.97 -18.64
CA LEU A 151 -5.85 10.80 -18.44
C LEU A 151 -7.30 11.19 -18.11
N GLY A 152 -7.62 12.49 -18.07
CA GLY A 152 -8.95 12.97 -17.74
C GLY A 152 -9.34 12.82 -16.27
N VAL A 153 -8.36 12.76 -15.36
CA VAL A 153 -8.61 12.69 -13.91
C VAL A 153 -8.86 14.10 -13.38
N ASP A 154 -10.08 14.39 -13.03
CA ASP A 154 -10.49 15.61 -12.35
C ASP A 154 -10.45 15.41 -10.82
N ILE A 155 -9.52 16.08 -10.15
CA ILE A 155 -9.37 16.00 -8.70
C ILE A 155 -10.64 16.50 -7.97
N LYS A 156 -11.35 17.49 -8.50
CA LYS A 156 -12.58 18.00 -7.89
C LYS A 156 -13.73 16.99 -7.93
N ARG A 157 -13.69 16.04 -8.88
CA ARG A 157 -14.68 14.98 -8.97
C ARG A 157 -14.73 14.11 -7.71
N PHE A 158 -13.61 13.93 -7.02
CA PHE A 158 -13.55 13.17 -5.77
C PHE A 158 -14.30 13.85 -4.63
N GLU A 159 -14.37 15.18 -4.59
CA GLU A 159 -15.09 15.92 -3.55
C GLU A 159 -16.60 15.63 -3.57
N THR A 160 -17.14 15.27 -4.74
CA THR A 160 -18.55 14.89 -4.92
C THR A 160 -18.77 13.37 -4.92
N ALA A 161 -17.73 12.59 -5.24
CA ALA A 161 -17.79 11.13 -5.25
C ALA A 161 -17.67 10.54 -3.85
N PHE A 162 -16.92 11.19 -2.96
CA PHE A 162 -16.68 10.76 -1.59
C PHE A 162 -17.74 11.37 -0.66
N ASP A 163 -18.60 10.54 -0.09
CA ASP A 163 -19.63 10.98 0.88
C ASP A 163 -19.02 11.11 2.29
N ARG A 164 -18.49 12.28 2.59
CA ARG A 164 -17.81 12.56 3.87
C ARG A 164 -18.75 12.50 5.07
N ASP A 165 -20.03 12.63 4.86
CA ASP A 165 -21.04 12.73 5.90
C ASP A 165 -21.76 11.40 6.16
N LEU A 166 -21.54 10.34 5.33
CA LEU A 166 -22.24 9.07 5.47
C LEU A 166 -22.11 8.48 6.88
N TYR A 167 -20.91 8.17 7.30
CA TYR A 167 -20.69 7.52 8.61
C TYR A 167 -20.97 8.45 9.80
N PRO A 168 -20.56 9.73 9.78
CA PRO A 168 -20.96 10.67 10.82
C PRO A 168 -22.48 10.84 10.97
N SER A 169 -23.24 10.89 9.87
CA SER A 169 -24.72 11.04 9.91
C SER A 169 -25.44 9.82 10.53
N LEU A 170 -24.79 8.64 10.51
CA LEU A 170 -25.27 7.43 11.16
C LEU A 170 -24.85 7.32 12.64
N GLY A 171 -24.25 8.37 13.19
CA GLY A 171 -23.77 8.38 14.57
C GLY A 171 -22.47 7.60 14.79
N LEU A 172 -21.75 7.22 13.72
CA LEU A 172 -20.50 6.47 13.83
C LEU A 172 -19.32 7.41 14.13
N SER A 173 -18.40 6.90 14.95
CA SER A 173 -17.15 7.55 15.33
C SER A 173 -15.95 6.65 15.01
N ARG A 174 -14.74 7.06 15.40
CA ARG A 174 -13.58 6.15 15.47
C ARG A 174 -13.55 5.47 16.84
N GLY A 175 -12.95 4.27 16.89
CA GLY A 175 -12.71 3.52 18.12
C GLY A 175 -11.23 3.20 18.32
N LEU A 176 -10.87 2.93 19.57
CA LEU A 176 -9.56 2.42 19.97
C LEU A 176 -9.77 1.08 20.68
N PHE A 177 -9.14 0.03 20.15
CA PHE A 177 -9.20 -1.30 20.72
C PHE A 177 -7.95 -1.60 21.54
N PHE A 178 -8.18 -2.00 22.79
CA PHE A 178 -7.17 -2.46 23.74
C PHE A 178 -7.20 -3.98 23.78
N ALA A 179 -6.13 -4.63 23.32
CA ALA A 179 -6.06 -6.08 23.26
C ALA A 179 -5.65 -6.69 24.62
N ARG A 180 -6.29 -7.79 24.99
CA ARG A 180 -6.08 -8.49 26.27
C ARG A 180 -4.63 -8.90 26.52
N GLU A 181 -3.88 -9.18 25.47
CA GLU A 181 -2.47 -9.59 25.56
C GLU A 181 -1.58 -8.49 26.15
N THR A 182 -1.97 -7.23 25.97
CA THR A 182 -1.20 -6.06 26.47
C THR A 182 -1.90 -5.41 27.67
N PHE A 183 -3.24 -5.39 27.69
CA PHE A 183 -4.03 -4.62 28.65
C PHE A 183 -4.87 -5.50 29.61
N GLY A 184 -4.68 -6.83 29.58
CA GLY A 184 -5.34 -7.78 30.46
C GLY A 184 -6.78 -8.14 30.06
N ARG A 185 -7.45 -7.32 29.26
CA ARG A 185 -8.81 -7.54 28.72
C ARG A 185 -9.01 -6.86 27.39
N ASP A 186 -9.92 -7.41 26.58
CA ASP A 186 -10.35 -6.79 25.33
C ASP A 186 -11.36 -5.68 25.60
N VAL A 187 -11.08 -4.47 25.15
CA VAL A 187 -11.96 -3.31 25.30
C VAL A 187 -11.93 -2.47 24.03
N LEU A 188 -13.09 -2.26 23.41
CA LEU A 188 -13.29 -1.26 22.37
C LEU A 188 -13.84 0.02 23.00
N VAL A 189 -13.06 1.09 22.97
CA VAL A 189 -13.48 2.42 23.41
C VAL A 189 -13.85 3.25 22.20
N THR A 190 -15.09 3.74 22.14
CA THR A 190 -15.64 4.50 21.01
C THR A 190 -15.60 5.99 21.23
N GLY A 191 -15.64 6.79 20.16
CA GLY A 191 -15.60 8.25 20.23
C GLY A 191 -14.18 8.82 20.29
N ASP A 192 -13.20 8.21 19.62
CA ASP A 192 -11.81 8.67 19.58
C ASP A 192 -11.72 10.12 19.11
N ALA A 193 -11.30 11.00 19.99
CA ALA A 193 -11.10 12.42 19.75
C ALA A 193 -9.71 12.75 19.18
N SER A 194 -8.79 11.80 19.06
CA SER A 194 -7.43 12.03 18.56
C SER A 194 -7.43 12.45 17.08
N ARG A 195 -6.52 13.34 16.69
CA ARG A 195 -6.37 13.82 15.30
C ARG A 195 -5.01 13.43 14.76
N LEU A 196 -5.04 12.79 13.59
CA LEU A 196 -3.89 12.70 12.71
C LEU A 196 -4.23 13.48 11.44
N SER A 197 -3.44 14.49 11.10
CA SER A 197 -3.74 15.41 9.99
C SER A 197 -3.83 14.70 8.64
N ALA A 198 -3.00 13.66 8.42
CA ALA A 198 -2.90 12.96 7.15
C ALA A 198 -4.12 12.10 6.80
N ASP A 199 -4.95 11.72 7.78
CA ASP A 199 -6.04 10.73 7.60
C ASP A 199 -7.44 11.34 7.75
N GLU A 200 -7.57 12.66 7.78
CA GLU A 200 -8.83 13.31 8.05
C GLU A 200 -9.76 13.25 6.82
N THR A 201 -10.77 12.39 6.86
CA THR A 201 -11.79 12.26 5.82
C THR A 201 -13.05 13.06 6.11
N ALA A 202 -13.43 13.21 7.37
CA ALA A 202 -14.64 13.93 7.78
C ALA A 202 -14.44 15.45 7.71
N ARG A 203 -15.51 16.18 7.37
CA ARG A 203 -15.49 17.66 7.39
C ARG A 203 -15.34 18.21 8.81
N ARG A 204 -15.92 17.51 9.78
CA ARG A 204 -15.82 17.77 11.22
C ARG A 204 -15.93 16.43 11.96
N ARG A 205 -15.51 16.44 13.23
CA ARG A 205 -15.56 15.24 14.08
C ARG A 205 -16.90 15.12 14.77
N ASP A 206 -17.91 14.85 13.98
CA ASP A 206 -19.19 14.48 14.52
C ASP A 206 -19.03 13.13 15.28
N ASN A 207 -19.68 13.03 16.42
CA ASN A 207 -19.73 11.84 17.29
C ASN A 207 -18.41 11.50 18.05
N ALA A 208 -17.36 12.31 17.97
CA ALA A 208 -16.23 12.19 18.88
C ALA A 208 -16.66 12.62 20.31
N ARG A 209 -16.19 11.87 21.30
CA ARG A 209 -16.44 12.20 22.70
C ARG A 209 -15.43 13.26 23.19
N PRO A 210 -15.77 14.05 24.21
CA PRO A 210 -14.77 14.84 24.94
C PRO A 210 -13.61 13.95 25.39
N LEU A 211 -12.37 14.42 25.19
CA LEU A 211 -11.18 13.61 25.47
C LEU A 211 -11.14 13.00 26.88
N PRO A 212 -11.50 13.75 27.96
CA PRO A 212 -11.54 13.15 29.31
C PRO A 212 -12.53 11.98 29.43
N GLU A 213 -13.69 12.07 28.80
CA GLU A 213 -14.70 11.02 28.82
C GLU A 213 -14.24 9.79 28.01
N PHE A 214 -13.58 10.03 26.88
CA PHE A 214 -13.01 8.95 26.05
C PHE A 214 -11.92 8.19 26.82
N VAL A 215 -10.99 8.91 27.47
CA VAL A 215 -9.89 8.31 28.23
C VAL A 215 -10.37 7.66 29.52
N ALA A 216 -11.51 8.09 30.10
CA ALA A 216 -12.07 7.49 31.31
C ALA A 216 -12.37 5.99 31.14
N ASP A 217 -12.68 5.55 29.91
CA ASP A 217 -13.00 4.14 29.61
C ASP A 217 -11.78 3.27 29.27
N PHE A 218 -10.58 3.85 29.22
CA PHE A 218 -9.36 3.08 28.91
C PHE A 218 -9.09 2.03 30.01
N PRO A 219 -8.71 0.78 29.67
CA PRO A 219 -8.38 -0.25 30.64
C PRO A 219 -6.93 -0.11 31.16
N ILE A 220 -6.56 1.09 31.60
CA ILE A 220 -5.26 1.45 32.16
C ILE A 220 -5.44 2.09 33.52
N SER A 221 -4.38 2.22 34.30
CA SER A 221 -4.42 2.83 35.65
C SER A 221 -4.89 4.29 35.63
N ALA A 222 -5.44 4.78 36.76
CA ALA A 222 -5.85 6.17 36.90
C ALA A 222 -4.69 7.14 36.65
N ALA A 223 -3.49 6.78 37.12
CA ALA A 223 -2.28 7.58 36.89
C ALA A 223 -1.95 7.65 35.38
N SER A 224 -2.04 6.54 34.66
CA SER A 224 -1.80 6.48 33.21
C SER A 224 -2.85 7.27 32.41
N LYS A 225 -4.12 7.25 32.85
CA LYS A 225 -5.16 8.11 32.25
C LYS A 225 -4.83 9.59 32.39
N ALA A 226 -4.39 10.02 33.56
CA ALA A 226 -3.97 11.40 33.79
C ALA A 226 -2.75 11.77 32.93
N GLN A 227 -1.77 10.87 32.79
CA GLN A 227 -0.62 11.07 31.91
C GLN A 227 -1.04 11.17 30.44
N TYR A 228 -1.94 10.30 29.96
CA TYR A 228 -2.45 10.35 28.58
C TYR A 228 -3.14 11.70 28.30
N LEU A 229 -3.97 12.19 29.21
CA LEU A 229 -4.61 13.51 29.09
C LEU A 229 -3.60 14.65 29.07
N ALA A 230 -2.56 14.57 29.90
CA ALA A 230 -1.51 15.59 29.96
C ALA A 230 -0.73 15.74 28.64
N LEU A 231 -0.67 14.69 27.79
CA LEU A 231 -0.03 14.78 26.47
C LEU A 231 -0.76 15.74 25.51
N TYR A 232 -2.03 16.03 25.75
CA TYR A 232 -2.83 16.99 24.94
C TYR A 232 -2.84 18.39 25.52
N SER A 233 -2.24 18.62 26.69
CA SER A 233 -2.17 19.95 27.32
C SER A 233 -1.09 20.80 26.67
N ALA A 234 -1.43 22.08 26.39
CA ALA A 234 -0.48 23.08 25.96
C ALA A 234 0.29 23.75 27.13
N GLU A 235 -0.13 23.49 28.36
CA GLU A 235 0.45 24.12 29.56
C GLU A 235 1.79 23.50 29.97
N ARG A 236 2.08 22.28 29.51
CA ARG A 236 3.28 21.54 29.90
C ARG A 236 4.28 21.51 28.76
N ASP A 237 5.44 22.14 28.98
CA ASP A 237 6.62 22.00 28.12
C ASP A 237 7.65 21.08 28.80
N PRO A 238 7.75 19.80 28.41
CA PRO A 238 8.74 18.87 28.99
C PRO A 238 10.18 19.23 28.60
N LEU A 239 10.39 20.16 27.68
CA LEU A 239 11.69 20.64 27.21
C LEU A 239 11.91 22.13 27.57
N ALA A 240 11.24 22.63 28.63
CA ALA A 240 11.37 24.01 29.09
C ALA A 240 12.85 24.41 29.29
N GLY A 241 13.18 25.65 28.93
CA GLY A 241 14.55 26.18 29.01
C GLY A 241 15.45 25.86 27.82
N ARG A 242 15.02 24.99 26.87
CA ARG A 242 15.75 24.75 25.62
C ARG A 242 15.34 25.71 24.51
N SER A 243 16.30 26.08 23.68
CA SER A 243 16.00 26.82 22.44
C SER A 243 15.13 26.04 21.50
N ARG A 244 14.45 26.71 20.55
CA ARG A 244 13.69 26.06 19.47
C ARG A 244 14.55 25.06 18.68
N GLN A 245 15.78 25.45 18.37
CA GLN A 245 16.72 24.61 17.61
C GLN A 245 17.10 23.35 18.39
N ASP A 246 17.41 23.49 19.70
CA ASP A 246 17.77 22.35 20.55
C ASP A 246 16.59 21.37 20.73
N LYS A 247 15.36 21.89 20.84
CA LYS A 247 14.15 21.05 20.90
C LYS A 247 14.02 20.21 19.63
N LEU A 248 14.10 20.84 18.44
CA LEU A 248 14.01 20.14 17.16
C LEU A 248 15.13 19.11 16.98
N ALA A 249 16.38 19.48 17.31
CA ALA A 249 17.52 18.56 17.23
C ALA A 249 17.35 17.33 18.16
N LEU A 250 16.78 17.56 19.35
CA LEU A 250 16.48 16.46 20.28
C LEU A 250 15.38 15.54 19.73
N LEU A 251 14.29 16.11 19.22
CA LEU A 251 13.16 15.34 18.68
C LEU A 251 13.54 14.50 17.46
N LYS A 252 14.45 14.99 16.61
CA LYS A 252 15.02 14.24 15.46
C LYS A 252 15.76 12.97 15.86
N ARG A 253 16.40 12.97 17.03
CA ARG A 253 17.28 11.89 17.52
C ARG A 253 16.66 11.06 18.64
N THR A 254 15.38 11.30 18.94
CA THR A 254 14.64 10.61 20.00
C THR A 254 13.47 9.89 19.38
N SER A 255 13.31 8.59 19.62
CA SER A 255 12.11 7.89 19.18
C SER A 255 10.87 8.43 19.89
N TYR A 256 9.71 8.33 19.25
CA TYR A 256 8.47 8.80 19.87
C TYR A 256 8.18 8.08 21.19
N ARG A 257 8.46 6.78 21.27
CA ARG A 257 8.33 6.03 22.52
C ARG A 257 9.28 6.55 23.62
N ASP A 258 10.54 6.78 23.31
CA ASP A 258 11.50 7.34 24.25
C ASP A 258 11.12 8.75 24.69
N TYR A 259 10.60 9.56 23.77
CA TYR A 259 10.04 10.87 24.09
C TYR A 259 8.90 10.76 25.11
N LEU A 260 7.95 9.86 24.89
CA LEU A 260 6.82 9.64 25.81
C LEU A 260 7.30 9.17 27.19
N VAL A 261 8.16 8.14 27.24
CA VAL A 261 8.56 7.51 28.50
C VAL A 261 9.63 8.33 29.24
N LYS A 262 10.72 8.70 28.54
CA LYS A 262 11.90 9.31 29.20
C LYS A 262 11.79 10.83 29.36
N ILE A 263 11.06 11.51 28.47
CA ILE A 263 10.96 12.98 28.49
C ILE A 263 9.61 13.45 29.05
N CYS A 264 8.50 12.88 28.57
CA CYS A 264 7.19 13.21 29.11
C CYS A 264 6.88 12.50 30.44
N GLY A 265 7.60 11.45 30.81
CA GLY A 265 7.41 10.68 32.03
C GLY A 265 6.16 9.80 32.01
N CYS A 266 5.76 9.35 30.81
CA CYS A 266 4.60 8.46 30.66
C CYS A 266 4.93 7.02 31.08
N SER A 267 3.93 6.33 31.58
CA SER A 267 3.99 4.91 31.88
C SER A 267 4.05 4.05 30.60
N GLU A 268 4.44 2.77 30.77
CA GLU A 268 4.39 1.77 29.71
C GLU A 268 2.95 1.55 29.18
N GLU A 269 1.92 1.69 30.04
CA GLU A 269 0.52 1.58 29.60
C GLU A 269 0.18 2.66 28.55
N VAL A 270 0.61 3.91 28.76
CA VAL A 270 0.42 5.02 27.83
C VAL A 270 1.23 4.80 26.55
N ALA A 271 2.50 4.43 26.69
CA ALA A 271 3.38 4.17 25.56
C ALA A 271 2.84 3.02 24.68
N ASN A 272 2.31 1.94 25.28
CA ASN A 272 1.71 0.82 24.56
C ASN A 272 0.42 1.22 23.83
N ALA A 273 -0.42 2.08 24.42
CA ALA A 273 -1.63 2.58 23.75
C ALA A 273 -1.30 3.40 22.48
N LEU A 274 -0.07 3.93 22.38
CA LEU A 274 0.39 4.73 21.23
C LEU A 274 1.36 3.95 20.33
N GLN A 275 1.91 2.79 20.75
CA GLN A 275 3.00 2.07 20.08
C GLN A 275 2.73 1.76 18.61
N GLY A 276 1.58 1.22 18.28
CA GLY A 276 1.22 0.84 16.91
C GLY A 276 0.44 1.90 16.14
N ARG A 277 0.20 3.07 16.73
CA ARG A 277 -0.53 4.16 16.04
C ARG A 277 0.24 4.73 14.85
N THR A 278 1.55 4.56 14.82
CA THR A 278 2.46 5.03 13.76
C THR A 278 2.61 4.03 12.61
N LEU A 279 2.18 2.79 12.78
CA LEU A 279 2.40 1.70 11.80
C LEU A 279 1.82 2.00 10.41
N GLY A 280 0.61 2.52 10.33
CA GLY A 280 -0.07 2.75 9.05
C GLY A 280 0.63 3.79 8.18
N PHE A 281 1.23 4.81 8.79
CA PHE A 281 1.88 5.91 8.07
C PHE A 281 3.37 5.64 7.84
N PHE A 282 4.11 5.27 8.90
CA PHE A 282 5.57 5.13 8.85
C PHE A 282 6.03 3.68 8.58
N GLY A 283 5.14 2.70 8.71
CA GLY A 283 5.54 1.29 8.68
C GLY A 283 6.35 0.83 9.89
N LEU A 284 6.46 1.65 10.92
CA LEU A 284 7.24 1.46 12.14
C LEU A 284 6.42 1.80 13.36
N GLY A 285 6.67 1.13 14.47
CA GLY A 285 6.12 1.45 15.77
C GLY A 285 6.77 2.71 16.38
N ALA A 286 6.16 3.24 17.44
CA ALA A 286 6.63 4.44 18.13
C ALA A 286 8.09 4.34 18.62
N ASP A 287 8.60 3.12 18.81
CA ASP A 287 9.99 2.84 19.20
C ASP A 287 11.04 3.14 18.13
N ALA A 288 10.62 3.26 16.87
CA ALA A 288 11.54 3.43 15.74
C ALA A 288 11.16 4.59 14.80
N VAL A 289 10.24 5.47 15.22
CA VAL A 289 9.87 6.69 14.48
C VAL A 289 10.40 7.91 15.24
N PRO A 290 11.07 8.88 14.57
CA PRO A 290 11.50 10.13 15.20
C PRO A 290 10.33 10.90 15.81
N ALA A 291 10.51 11.46 16.99
CA ALA A 291 9.47 12.25 17.66
C ALA A 291 9.11 13.52 16.86
N GLU A 292 10.03 14.07 16.06
CA GLU A 292 9.76 15.20 15.19
C GLU A 292 8.75 14.84 14.09
N ASP A 293 8.90 13.69 13.43
CA ASP A 293 8.05 13.27 12.31
C ASP A 293 6.60 13.07 12.77
N VAL A 294 6.39 12.45 13.93
CA VAL A 294 5.03 12.28 14.48
C VAL A 294 4.43 13.59 14.97
N ARG A 295 5.25 14.53 15.46
CA ARG A 295 4.81 15.88 15.82
C ARG A 295 4.16 16.59 14.63
N ASP A 296 4.76 16.52 13.48
CA ASP A 296 4.28 17.16 12.26
C ASP A 296 2.92 16.60 11.78
N LEU A 297 2.61 15.36 12.14
CA LEU A 297 1.31 14.73 11.86
C LEU A 297 0.27 14.93 12.97
N GLY A 298 0.60 15.64 14.05
CA GLY A 298 -0.36 15.97 15.12
C GLY A 298 -0.53 14.91 16.19
N TYR A 299 0.44 14.01 16.38
CA TYR A 299 0.43 13.08 17.51
C TYR A 299 0.55 13.82 18.86
N PRO A 300 0.05 13.22 19.96
CA PRO A 300 0.07 13.88 21.27
C PRO A 300 1.47 14.01 21.89
N GLY A 301 1.63 14.96 22.79
CA GLY A 301 2.85 15.21 23.55
C GLY A 301 3.61 16.48 23.17
N PHE A 302 3.20 17.18 22.13
CA PHE A 302 3.97 18.30 21.56
C PHE A 302 3.31 19.67 21.70
N ALA A 303 2.07 19.75 22.18
CA ALA A 303 1.28 20.97 22.21
C ALA A 303 1.95 22.10 23.00
N GLY A 304 2.61 21.79 24.14
CA GLY A 304 3.29 22.77 25.01
C GLY A 304 4.69 23.21 24.57
N LEU A 305 5.26 22.58 23.50
CA LEU A 305 6.65 22.87 23.11
C LEU A 305 6.87 24.23 22.43
N GLY A 306 5.81 24.93 22.01
CA GLY A 306 5.92 26.17 21.28
C GLY A 306 6.54 26.06 19.88
N LEU A 307 6.55 24.87 19.30
CA LEU A 307 7.19 24.62 18.00
C LEU A 307 6.27 24.88 16.79
N GLY A 308 4.99 25.14 17.02
CA GLY A 308 3.97 25.25 15.97
C GLY A 308 3.46 23.90 15.50
N GLY A 309 2.45 23.90 14.65
CA GLY A 309 1.88 22.70 14.04
C GLY A 309 2.64 22.25 12.79
N GLY A 310 2.32 21.06 12.30
CA GLY A 310 2.88 20.51 11.08
C GLY A 310 2.53 21.29 9.81
N SER A 311 3.08 20.83 8.68
CA SER A 311 2.92 21.46 7.37
C SER A 311 1.44 21.63 6.99
N ALA A 312 1.11 22.78 6.39
CA ALA A 312 -0.22 23.05 5.83
C ALA A 312 -0.63 22.04 4.73
N ALA A 313 0.34 21.43 4.08
CA ALA A 313 0.10 20.41 3.07
C ALA A 313 -0.66 19.17 3.59
N TRP A 314 -0.52 18.83 4.87
CA TRP A 314 -1.26 17.76 5.52
C TRP A 314 -2.72 18.11 5.87
N ARG A 315 -3.16 19.33 5.56
CA ARG A 315 -4.53 19.79 5.86
C ARG A 315 -5.52 19.52 4.75
N GLU A 316 -5.06 19.10 3.55
CA GLU A 316 -5.97 18.64 2.50
C GLU A 316 -6.69 17.37 2.97
N PRO A 317 -8.01 17.23 2.72
CA PRO A 317 -8.76 16.06 3.18
C PRO A 317 -8.30 14.80 2.45
N TYR A 318 -8.30 13.67 3.14
CA TYR A 318 -7.91 12.36 2.59
C TYR A 318 -9.10 11.70 1.88
N ILE A 319 -9.56 12.31 0.78
CA ILE A 319 -10.78 11.91 0.04
C ILE A 319 -10.56 11.65 -1.45
N TYR A 320 -9.35 11.88 -1.93
CA TYR A 320 -9.02 11.71 -3.36
C TYR A 320 -8.81 10.23 -3.68
N HIS A 321 -9.94 9.50 -3.76
CA HIS A 321 -9.98 8.05 -3.72
C HIS A 321 -10.96 7.50 -4.76
N PHE A 322 -10.49 6.62 -5.65
CA PHE A 322 -11.37 5.78 -6.45
C PHE A 322 -11.92 4.62 -5.61
N PRO A 323 -13.04 3.98 -5.97
CA PRO A 323 -13.57 2.82 -5.24
C PRO A 323 -12.56 1.67 -5.08
N ASP A 324 -11.60 1.53 -6.00
CA ASP A 324 -10.51 0.56 -5.95
C ASP A 324 -9.14 1.18 -5.65
N GLY A 325 -9.14 2.37 -5.05
CA GLY A 325 -7.92 3.12 -4.81
C GLY A 325 -7.21 3.51 -6.11
N ASN A 326 -5.89 3.54 -6.09
CA ASN A 326 -5.09 3.92 -7.26
C ASN A 326 -5.08 2.85 -8.38
N ALA A 327 -5.79 1.72 -8.22
CA ALA A 327 -5.95 0.74 -9.29
C ALA A 327 -6.69 1.34 -10.50
N SER A 328 -7.67 2.21 -10.30
CA SER A 328 -8.31 2.93 -11.41
C SER A 328 -7.34 3.85 -12.17
N LEU A 329 -6.35 4.46 -11.52
CA LEU A 329 -5.29 5.19 -12.22
C LEU A 329 -4.43 4.26 -13.09
N ALA A 330 -4.04 3.09 -12.56
CA ALA A 330 -3.33 2.08 -13.36
C ALA A 330 -4.16 1.60 -14.55
N ARG A 331 -5.46 1.41 -14.36
CA ARG A 331 -6.42 1.02 -15.41
C ARG A 331 -6.57 2.10 -16.49
N LEU A 332 -6.59 3.38 -16.12
CA LEU A 332 -6.56 4.51 -17.06
C LEU A 332 -5.28 4.49 -17.89
N LEU A 333 -4.12 4.29 -17.27
CA LEU A 333 -2.84 4.18 -17.96
C LEU A 333 -2.80 3.00 -18.93
N VAL A 334 -3.25 1.81 -18.49
CA VAL A 334 -3.29 0.61 -19.35
C VAL A 334 -4.25 0.82 -20.52
N ARG A 335 -5.41 1.45 -20.31
CA ARG A 335 -6.36 1.77 -21.38
C ARG A 335 -5.77 2.76 -22.39
N ALA A 336 -4.98 3.73 -21.95
CA ALA A 336 -4.29 4.67 -22.83
C ALA A 336 -3.14 4.02 -23.62
N LEU A 337 -2.42 3.06 -23.02
CA LEU A 337 -1.30 2.37 -23.63
C LEU A 337 -1.71 1.22 -24.55
N ALA A 338 -2.79 0.51 -24.23
CA ALA A 338 -3.33 -0.62 -24.98
C ALA A 338 -4.82 -0.37 -25.32
N PRO A 339 -5.12 0.48 -26.30
CA PRO A 339 -6.50 0.78 -26.71
C PRO A 339 -7.28 -0.48 -27.06
N GLY A 340 -8.55 -0.54 -26.64
CA GLY A 340 -9.42 -1.70 -26.86
C GLY A 340 -9.33 -2.79 -25.79
N VAL A 341 -8.45 -2.66 -24.77
CA VAL A 341 -8.41 -3.58 -23.61
C VAL A 341 -9.69 -3.48 -22.77
N ALA A 342 -10.31 -2.33 -22.74
CA ALA A 342 -11.57 -2.08 -22.03
C ALA A 342 -12.36 -0.97 -22.72
N PRO A 343 -13.71 -0.97 -22.58
CA PRO A 343 -14.55 0.11 -23.08
C PRO A 343 -14.40 1.39 -22.27
N GLY A 344 -14.89 2.52 -22.82
CA GLY A 344 -14.95 3.83 -22.16
C GLY A 344 -13.69 4.67 -22.32
N GLN A 345 -13.73 5.91 -21.82
CA GLN A 345 -12.67 6.90 -21.99
C GLN A 345 -12.49 7.82 -20.76
N THR A 346 -13.33 7.73 -19.74
CA THR A 346 -13.37 8.65 -18.60
C THR A 346 -12.88 8.02 -17.31
N MET A 347 -12.64 8.85 -16.29
CA MET A 347 -12.31 8.39 -14.94
C MET A 347 -13.51 7.74 -14.24
N ASP A 348 -14.73 8.06 -14.64
CA ASP A 348 -15.96 7.47 -14.07
C ASP A 348 -16.21 6.07 -14.65
N ASP A 349 -16.13 5.90 -15.97
CA ASP A 349 -16.42 4.60 -16.61
C ASP A 349 -15.36 3.53 -16.34
N VAL A 350 -14.10 3.91 -16.11
CA VAL A 350 -13.01 2.96 -15.82
C VAL A 350 -13.28 2.14 -14.56
N VAL A 351 -14.06 2.68 -13.61
CA VAL A 351 -14.39 2.01 -12.35
C VAL A 351 -15.18 0.72 -12.60
N GLU A 352 -16.08 0.71 -13.58
CA GLU A 352 -16.91 -0.46 -13.88
C GLU A 352 -16.45 -1.25 -15.11
N ALA A 353 -15.54 -0.70 -15.91
CA ALA A 353 -15.03 -1.33 -17.11
C ALA A 353 -14.40 -2.68 -16.80
N ARG A 354 -14.81 -3.75 -17.47
CA ARG A 354 -14.14 -5.05 -17.41
C ARG A 354 -13.01 -5.07 -18.43
N PHE A 355 -11.79 -5.33 -17.94
CA PHE A 355 -10.59 -5.40 -18.78
C PHE A 355 -10.44 -6.79 -19.38
N ASP A 356 -10.14 -6.85 -20.67
CA ASP A 356 -9.82 -8.08 -21.40
C ASP A 356 -8.31 -8.30 -21.39
N TYR A 357 -7.84 -9.11 -20.44
CA TYR A 357 -6.41 -9.40 -20.25
C TYR A 357 -5.78 -10.10 -21.47
N SER A 358 -6.58 -10.76 -22.32
CA SER A 358 -6.07 -11.36 -23.56
C SER A 358 -5.57 -10.34 -24.58
N LYS A 359 -5.90 -9.06 -24.37
CA LYS A 359 -5.51 -7.95 -25.24
C LYS A 359 -4.28 -7.18 -24.76
N LEU A 360 -3.66 -7.59 -23.65
CA LEU A 360 -2.49 -6.91 -23.09
C LEU A 360 -1.19 -7.22 -23.84
N ASP A 361 -1.03 -8.44 -24.37
CA ASP A 361 0.21 -8.92 -25.01
C ASP A 361 -0.11 -9.65 -26.33
N ARG A 362 -0.48 -8.90 -27.37
CA ARG A 362 -0.76 -9.42 -28.71
C ARG A 362 0.32 -9.02 -29.69
N ASP A 363 0.60 -9.89 -30.65
CA ASP A 363 1.50 -9.57 -31.75
C ASP A 363 0.94 -8.40 -32.59
N GLY A 364 1.84 -7.54 -33.03
CA GLY A 364 1.48 -6.35 -33.81
C GLY A 364 1.04 -5.14 -32.98
N GLN A 365 0.89 -5.25 -31.67
CA GLN A 365 0.66 -4.08 -30.82
C GLN A 365 1.95 -3.29 -30.58
N ASP A 366 1.88 -1.96 -30.61
CA ASP A 366 3.01 -1.09 -30.30
C ASP A 366 3.42 -1.16 -28.83
N VAL A 367 2.42 -1.24 -27.92
CA VAL A 367 2.67 -1.40 -26.49
C VAL A 367 2.09 -2.74 -26.03
N ARG A 368 2.95 -3.55 -25.45
CA ARG A 368 2.62 -4.90 -24.94
C ARG A 368 2.88 -4.94 -23.44
N ILE A 369 1.95 -5.48 -22.68
CA ILE A 369 2.06 -5.68 -21.23
C ILE A 369 2.05 -7.17 -20.97
N ARG A 370 3.22 -7.71 -20.66
CA ARG A 370 3.47 -9.14 -20.47
C ARG A 370 3.49 -9.47 -18.99
N LEU A 371 2.42 -10.07 -18.52
CA LEU A 371 2.22 -10.52 -17.15
C LEU A 371 2.82 -11.92 -16.92
N ASP A 372 2.94 -12.30 -15.64
CA ASP A 372 3.62 -13.56 -15.21
C ASP A 372 5.06 -13.65 -15.76
N ALA A 373 5.72 -12.52 -15.99
CA ALA A 373 7.02 -12.39 -16.64
C ALA A 373 8.04 -11.77 -15.69
N THR A 374 8.88 -12.60 -15.07
CA THR A 374 9.87 -12.17 -14.07
C THR A 374 11.20 -11.87 -14.76
N CYS A 375 11.62 -10.60 -14.77
CA CYS A 375 12.95 -10.19 -15.24
C CYS A 375 14.04 -10.72 -14.31
N LEU A 376 15.08 -11.37 -14.90
CA LEU A 376 16.16 -12.03 -14.17
C LEU A 376 17.56 -11.59 -14.65
N ASP A 377 17.66 -10.92 -15.80
CA ASP A 377 18.93 -10.44 -16.34
C ASP A 377 18.72 -9.16 -17.17
N VAL A 378 19.59 -8.17 -16.97
CA VAL A 378 19.63 -6.91 -17.74
C VAL A 378 21.08 -6.62 -18.07
N ARG A 379 21.41 -6.49 -19.37
CA ARG A 379 22.75 -6.21 -19.87
C ARG A 379 22.73 -5.05 -20.83
N ALA A 380 23.45 -3.99 -20.51
CA ALA A 380 23.73 -2.90 -21.44
C ALA A 380 24.94 -3.28 -22.32
N THR A 381 24.78 -3.29 -23.64
CA THR A 381 25.83 -3.66 -24.58
C THR A 381 25.87 -2.60 -25.70
N GLY A 382 26.76 -1.59 -25.55
CA GLY A 382 26.75 -0.44 -26.44
C GLY A 382 25.40 0.31 -26.37
N ASP A 383 24.76 0.48 -27.52
CA ASP A 383 23.48 1.18 -27.66
C ASP A 383 22.25 0.25 -27.53
N GLU A 384 22.44 -1.01 -27.11
CA GLU A 384 21.38 -2.00 -26.96
C GLU A 384 21.33 -2.53 -25.52
N VAL A 385 20.12 -2.72 -25.00
CA VAL A 385 19.88 -3.42 -23.72
C VAL A 385 19.28 -4.79 -24.03
N ARG A 386 19.87 -5.84 -23.45
CA ARG A 386 19.37 -7.21 -23.53
C ARG A 386 18.73 -7.59 -22.20
N ILE A 387 17.51 -8.06 -22.26
CA ILE A 387 16.72 -8.39 -21.10
C ILE A 387 16.32 -9.86 -21.14
N GLY A 388 16.72 -10.62 -20.09
CA GLY A 388 16.34 -11.99 -19.85
C GLY A 388 15.22 -12.08 -18.82
N TYR A 389 14.18 -12.85 -19.10
CA TYR A 389 13.07 -13.04 -18.17
C TYR A 389 12.55 -14.49 -18.22
N SER A 390 11.89 -14.90 -17.14
CA SER A 390 11.17 -16.18 -17.05
C SER A 390 9.67 -15.93 -17.15
N ARG A 391 8.96 -16.74 -17.95
CA ARG A 391 7.50 -16.76 -18.01
C ARG A 391 7.01 -18.21 -17.97
N SER A 392 6.20 -18.57 -17.00
CA SER A 392 5.71 -19.95 -16.82
C SER A 392 6.83 -21.02 -16.85
N GLY A 393 7.98 -20.69 -16.24
CA GLY A 393 9.15 -21.57 -16.19
C GLY A 393 10.02 -21.60 -17.46
N THR A 394 9.59 -20.95 -18.53
CA THR A 394 10.37 -20.83 -19.79
C THR A 394 11.19 -19.55 -19.77
N MET A 395 12.45 -19.66 -20.22
CA MET A 395 13.37 -18.51 -20.31
C MET A 395 13.24 -17.84 -21.68
N HIS A 396 13.19 -16.52 -21.68
CA HIS A 396 13.05 -15.68 -22.86
C HIS A 396 14.10 -14.58 -22.84
N ARG A 397 14.49 -14.11 -24.04
CA ARG A 397 15.40 -12.99 -24.21
C ARG A 397 14.89 -12.01 -25.25
N VAL A 398 14.86 -10.73 -24.88
CA VAL A 398 14.49 -9.62 -25.76
C VAL A 398 15.59 -8.59 -25.78
N ALA A 399 15.57 -7.69 -26.77
CA ALA A 399 16.47 -6.56 -26.86
C ALA A 399 15.68 -5.25 -27.02
N ALA A 400 16.24 -4.15 -26.52
CA ALA A 400 15.67 -2.84 -26.67
C ALA A 400 16.76 -1.75 -26.83
N ARG A 401 16.38 -0.61 -27.40
CA ARG A 401 17.22 0.57 -27.40
C ARG A 401 17.42 1.14 -26.00
N HIS A 402 16.34 1.18 -25.21
CA HIS A 402 16.36 1.68 -23.84
C HIS A 402 15.66 0.71 -22.88
N ALA A 403 16.01 0.78 -21.60
CA ALA A 403 15.26 0.12 -20.55
C ALA A 403 14.96 1.07 -19.39
N VAL A 404 13.79 0.87 -18.75
CA VAL A 404 13.45 1.51 -17.46
C VAL A 404 13.22 0.43 -16.43
N LEU A 405 14.04 0.43 -15.37
CA LEU A 405 13.88 -0.44 -14.22
C LEU A 405 12.93 0.24 -13.23
N ALA A 406 11.65 -0.10 -13.32
CA ALA A 406 10.58 0.38 -12.44
C ALA A 406 10.22 -0.66 -11.35
N CYS A 407 11.14 -1.59 -11.09
CA CYS A 407 11.07 -2.61 -10.05
C CYS A 407 11.73 -2.12 -8.76
N PHE A 408 11.68 -2.94 -7.69
CA PHE A 408 12.27 -2.59 -6.40
C PHE A 408 13.79 -2.42 -6.50
N HIS A 409 14.33 -1.38 -5.88
CA HIS A 409 15.75 -1.08 -5.88
C HIS A 409 16.59 -2.28 -5.40
N SER A 410 16.13 -3.00 -4.37
CA SER A 410 16.85 -4.15 -3.83
C SER A 410 17.01 -5.34 -4.79
N VAL A 411 16.23 -5.41 -5.87
CA VAL A 411 16.33 -6.45 -6.90
C VAL A 411 17.35 -6.08 -7.97
N ILE A 412 17.52 -4.80 -8.27
CA ILE A 412 18.35 -4.31 -9.38
C ILE A 412 19.79 -4.83 -9.33
N PRO A 413 20.51 -4.84 -8.19
CA PRO A 413 21.87 -5.39 -8.12
C PRO A 413 21.99 -6.87 -8.52
N HIS A 414 20.90 -7.62 -8.42
CA HIS A 414 20.87 -9.05 -8.77
C HIS A 414 20.61 -9.30 -10.24
N ILE A 415 19.74 -8.49 -10.87
CA ILE A 415 19.41 -8.59 -12.30
C ILE A 415 20.40 -7.82 -13.17
N MET A 416 21.11 -6.81 -12.62
CA MET A 416 22.13 -6.01 -13.33
C MET A 416 23.42 -5.94 -12.49
N PRO A 417 24.17 -7.05 -12.35
CA PRO A 417 25.34 -7.13 -11.47
C PRO A 417 26.54 -6.31 -11.97
N GLU A 418 26.50 -5.79 -13.18
CA GLU A 418 27.56 -4.95 -13.79
C GLU A 418 27.55 -3.50 -13.30
N LEU A 419 26.50 -3.09 -12.55
CA LEU A 419 26.47 -1.76 -11.93
C LEU A 419 27.68 -1.54 -11.02
N PRO A 420 28.20 -0.32 -10.90
CA PRO A 420 29.26 0.04 -9.96
C PRO A 420 28.92 -0.41 -8.53
N THR A 421 29.90 -0.93 -7.81
CA THR A 421 29.71 -1.46 -6.44
C THR A 421 29.03 -0.44 -5.54
N VAL A 422 29.46 0.82 -5.55
CA VAL A 422 28.86 1.89 -4.75
C VAL A 422 27.39 2.13 -5.06
N GLN A 423 26.99 2.00 -6.33
CA GLN A 423 25.56 2.12 -6.72
C GLN A 423 24.76 0.90 -6.27
N ARG A 424 25.32 -0.30 -6.40
CA ARG A 424 24.65 -1.53 -5.91
C ARG A 424 24.42 -1.48 -4.40
N GLU A 425 25.41 -1.01 -3.64
CA GLU A 425 25.29 -0.82 -2.19
C GLU A 425 24.22 0.22 -1.84
N ALA A 426 24.16 1.32 -2.57
CA ALA A 426 23.12 2.34 -2.39
C ALA A 426 21.70 1.79 -2.68
N LEU A 427 21.53 1.01 -3.75
CA LEU A 427 20.28 0.34 -4.09
C LEU A 427 19.81 -0.62 -2.98
N LEU A 428 20.74 -1.38 -2.38
CA LEU A 428 20.44 -2.33 -1.30
C LEU A 428 20.07 -1.66 0.04
N LYS A 429 20.34 -0.36 0.20
CA LYS A 429 19.91 0.39 1.39
C LYS A 429 18.41 0.69 1.38
N ASN A 430 17.73 0.62 0.24
CA ASN A 430 16.28 0.76 0.16
C ASN A 430 15.59 -0.57 0.56
N VAL A 431 15.46 -0.78 1.88
CA VAL A 431 14.74 -1.92 2.45
C VAL A 431 13.30 -1.51 2.66
N LYS A 432 12.41 -1.96 1.78
CA LYS A 432 11.00 -1.57 1.77
C LYS A 432 10.24 -2.08 3.00
N THR A 433 9.28 -1.29 3.45
CA THR A 433 8.37 -1.68 4.54
C THR A 433 7.50 -2.87 4.14
N PRO A 434 7.45 -3.94 4.94
CA PRO A 434 6.44 -4.99 4.75
C PRO A 434 5.08 -4.50 5.21
N ILE A 435 4.04 -4.73 4.39
CA ILE A 435 2.66 -4.38 4.74
C ILE A 435 1.67 -5.35 4.11
N VAL A 436 0.55 -5.57 4.78
CA VAL A 436 -0.55 -6.38 4.27
C VAL A 436 -1.83 -5.54 4.30
N TYR A 437 -2.49 -5.48 3.16
CA TYR A 437 -3.84 -4.94 3.04
C TYR A 437 -4.82 -6.09 2.85
N THR A 438 -5.70 -6.28 3.81
CA THR A 438 -6.71 -7.34 3.77
C THR A 438 -8.08 -6.75 3.51
N ASN A 439 -8.77 -7.30 2.52
CA ASN A 439 -10.16 -7.01 2.23
C ASN A 439 -11.01 -8.15 2.76
N VAL A 440 -11.90 -7.85 3.70
CA VAL A 440 -12.89 -8.79 4.26
C VAL A 440 -14.27 -8.30 3.86
N VAL A 441 -14.92 -9.03 2.96
CA VAL A 441 -16.31 -8.70 2.62
C VAL A 441 -17.22 -9.36 3.65
N VAL A 442 -18.05 -8.53 4.28
CA VAL A 442 -19.06 -8.96 5.24
C VAL A 442 -20.46 -8.82 4.62
N ARG A 443 -21.37 -9.72 5.01
CA ARG A 443 -22.76 -9.76 4.50
C ARG A 443 -23.60 -8.59 4.98
N ASN A 444 -23.24 -7.99 6.09
CA ASN A 444 -23.83 -6.80 6.69
C ASN A 444 -22.81 -6.16 7.64
N TRP A 445 -23.00 -4.89 7.97
CA TRP A 445 -22.13 -4.15 8.89
C TRP A 445 -22.89 -3.61 10.13
N ARG A 446 -23.98 -4.29 10.53
CA ARG A 446 -24.78 -3.94 11.71
C ARG A 446 -23.95 -3.84 12.98
N ALA A 447 -22.93 -4.68 13.14
CA ALA A 447 -22.05 -4.62 14.30
C ALA A 447 -21.35 -3.26 14.45
N PHE A 448 -20.94 -2.65 13.34
CA PHE A 448 -20.35 -1.30 13.37
C PHE A 448 -21.37 -0.24 13.79
N THR A 449 -22.61 -0.31 13.32
CA THR A 449 -23.67 0.63 13.72
C THR A 449 -24.07 0.41 15.19
N ASN A 450 -24.15 -0.83 15.65
CA ASN A 450 -24.45 -1.16 17.06
C ASN A 450 -23.35 -0.64 18.01
N LEU A 451 -22.09 -0.75 17.59
CA LEU A 451 -20.93 -0.26 18.35
C LEU A 451 -20.62 1.23 18.11
N LYS A 452 -21.34 1.87 17.17
CA LYS A 452 -21.14 3.29 16.79
C LYS A 452 -19.71 3.59 16.33
N VAL A 453 -19.11 2.70 15.53
CA VAL A 453 -17.77 2.88 14.96
C VAL A 453 -17.78 2.69 13.45
N SER A 454 -16.96 3.47 12.75
CA SER A 454 -16.64 3.29 11.31
C SER A 454 -15.22 2.79 11.08
N GLY A 455 -14.35 2.95 12.08
CA GLY A 455 -12.97 2.50 12.04
C GLY A 455 -12.43 2.29 13.45
N ILE A 456 -11.58 1.27 13.59
CA ILE A 456 -10.98 0.86 14.85
C ILE A 456 -9.46 0.87 14.69
N ALA A 457 -8.78 1.68 15.50
CA ALA A 457 -7.34 1.57 15.70
C ALA A 457 -7.06 0.52 16.77
N ALA A 458 -6.13 -0.39 16.53
CA ALA A 458 -5.80 -1.50 17.42
C ALA A 458 -4.26 -1.61 17.57
N PRO A 459 -3.60 -0.67 18.27
CA PRO A 459 -2.16 -0.44 18.21
C PRO A 459 -1.29 -1.60 18.72
N THR A 460 -1.86 -2.58 19.41
CA THR A 460 -1.16 -3.76 19.94
C THR A 460 -1.69 -5.07 19.37
N SER A 461 -2.63 -5.02 18.42
CA SER A 461 -3.19 -6.19 17.75
C SER A 461 -2.38 -6.56 16.51
N PHE A 462 -2.65 -7.73 15.93
CA PHE A 462 -2.02 -8.15 14.68
C PHE A 462 -2.39 -7.19 13.54
N HIS A 463 -3.69 -6.92 13.32
CA HIS A 463 -4.11 -5.81 12.46
C HIS A 463 -4.20 -4.55 13.32
N HIS A 464 -3.34 -3.57 13.00
CA HIS A 464 -3.32 -2.29 13.73
C HIS A 464 -4.51 -1.38 13.40
N GLN A 465 -5.26 -1.71 12.34
CA GLN A 465 -6.42 -0.97 11.88
C GLN A 465 -7.46 -1.88 11.24
N VAL A 466 -8.74 -1.64 11.55
CA VAL A 466 -9.92 -2.23 10.90
C VAL A 466 -10.89 -1.12 10.56
N THR A 467 -11.28 -0.95 9.30
CA THR A 467 -12.18 0.14 8.87
C THR A 467 -13.25 -0.36 7.91
N LEU A 468 -14.42 0.26 7.96
CA LEU A 468 -15.37 0.22 6.86
C LEU A 468 -14.72 0.83 5.60
N ASP A 469 -15.12 0.35 4.43
CA ASP A 469 -14.68 0.89 3.15
C ASP A 469 -15.00 2.39 3.03
N PHE A 470 -14.19 3.10 2.27
CA PHE A 470 -14.45 4.52 1.99
C PHE A 470 -15.75 4.70 1.19
N PRO A 471 -16.60 5.66 1.58
CA PRO A 471 -17.92 5.83 0.97
C PRO A 471 -17.82 6.57 -0.38
N VAL A 472 -17.19 5.94 -1.37
CA VAL A 472 -17.00 6.48 -2.71
C VAL A 472 -17.99 5.87 -3.69
N SER A 473 -18.74 6.75 -4.38
CA SER A 473 -19.62 6.36 -5.47
C SER A 473 -19.18 7.07 -6.75
N MET A 474 -18.78 6.29 -7.79
CA MET A 474 -18.25 6.86 -9.03
C MET A 474 -18.65 6.00 -10.24
N GLY A 475 -18.94 6.64 -11.35
CA GLY A 475 -19.50 5.96 -12.52
C GLY A 475 -20.84 5.30 -12.18
N GLY A 476 -20.99 4.04 -12.52
CA GLY A 476 -22.14 3.20 -12.13
C GLY A 476 -22.02 2.56 -10.75
N TYR A 477 -20.79 2.54 -10.14
CA TYR A 477 -20.58 1.96 -8.81
C TYR A 477 -21.21 2.82 -7.71
N ARG A 478 -21.98 2.16 -6.83
CA ARG A 478 -22.64 2.80 -5.68
C ARG A 478 -22.19 2.16 -4.38
N HIS A 479 -21.57 2.95 -3.51
CA HIS A 479 -21.26 2.52 -2.14
C HIS A 479 -22.55 2.26 -1.37
N THR A 480 -22.55 1.29 -0.45
CA THR A 480 -23.72 0.98 0.37
C THR A 480 -23.94 2.04 1.45
N ARG A 481 -25.21 2.38 1.69
CA ARG A 481 -25.65 3.27 2.77
C ARG A 481 -26.46 2.52 3.83
N ASP A 482 -26.75 1.25 3.60
CA ASP A 482 -27.61 0.40 4.41
C ASP A 482 -26.75 -0.66 5.11
N SER A 483 -26.81 -0.69 6.46
CA SER A 483 -26.03 -1.62 7.28
C SER A 483 -26.43 -3.09 7.09
N ASP A 484 -27.56 -3.36 6.47
CA ASP A 484 -28.01 -4.72 6.14
C ASP A 484 -27.42 -5.25 4.82
N GLN A 485 -26.77 -4.37 4.05
CA GLN A 485 -26.13 -4.70 2.78
C GLN A 485 -24.66 -5.11 2.97
N PRO A 486 -24.10 -5.91 2.06
CA PRO A 486 -22.69 -6.26 2.09
C PRO A 486 -21.79 -5.05 1.92
N ILE A 487 -20.64 -5.07 2.61
CA ILE A 487 -19.58 -4.06 2.50
C ILE A 487 -18.20 -4.73 2.57
N CYS A 488 -17.17 -4.07 2.04
CA CYS A 488 -15.78 -4.41 2.27
C CYS A 488 -15.28 -3.78 3.58
N LEU A 489 -14.56 -4.55 4.38
CA LEU A 489 -13.73 -4.05 5.48
C LEU A 489 -12.27 -4.05 5.02
N HIS A 490 -11.54 -3.02 5.41
CA HIS A 490 -10.10 -2.92 5.19
C HIS A 490 -9.35 -3.13 6.50
N LEU A 491 -8.46 -4.13 6.51
CA LEU A 491 -7.59 -4.42 7.64
C LEU A 491 -6.15 -4.20 7.21
N ALA A 492 -5.36 -3.52 8.03
CA ALA A 492 -3.95 -3.28 7.75
C ALA A 492 -3.07 -3.97 8.81
N HIS A 493 -2.02 -4.67 8.34
CA HIS A 493 -1.00 -5.29 9.18
C HIS A 493 0.40 -4.88 8.70
N VAL A 494 1.21 -4.36 9.62
CA VAL A 494 2.64 -4.09 9.39
C VAL A 494 3.43 -4.98 10.35
N PRO A 495 4.07 -6.06 9.86
CA PRO A 495 4.89 -6.91 10.70
C PRO A 495 6.17 -6.18 11.08
N SER A 496 6.37 -5.99 12.36
CA SER A 496 7.54 -5.32 12.94
C SER A 496 8.14 -6.14 14.08
N ALA A 497 9.21 -5.64 14.69
CA ALA A 497 9.84 -6.19 15.87
C ALA A 497 9.99 -5.07 16.93
N PRO A 498 8.86 -4.60 17.52
CA PRO A 498 8.87 -3.43 18.39
C PRO A 498 9.64 -3.70 19.69
N ASN A 499 10.27 -2.65 20.22
CA ASN A 499 10.97 -2.66 21.51
C ASN A 499 12.14 -3.67 21.64
N GLN A 500 12.74 -4.08 20.51
CA GLN A 500 13.90 -5.00 20.50
C GLN A 500 15.23 -4.29 20.19
N GLY A 501 15.22 -2.95 20.10
CA GLY A 501 16.43 -2.16 19.82
C GLY A 501 16.93 -2.23 18.38
N HIS A 502 16.11 -2.72 17.46
CA HIS A 502 16.46 -2.81 16.05
C HIS A 502 16.23 -1.49 15.30
N ASP A 503 17.12 -1.19 14.35
CA ASP A 503 16.91 -0.13 13.39
C ASP A 503 15.74 -0.44 12.43
N ALA A 504 15.28 0.57 11.67
CA ALA A 504 14.16 0.44 10.77
C ALA A 504 14.34 -0.67 9.72
N ARG A 505 15.52 -0.75 9.09
CA ARG A 505 15.81 -1.75 8.06
C ARG A 505 15.81 -3.18 8.61
N THR A 506 16.33 -3.35 9.82
CA THR A 506 16.34 -4.65 10.51
C THR A 506 14.91 -5.08 10.84
N GLN A 507 14.07 -4.17 11.37
CA GLN A 507 12.66 -4.46 11.61
C GLN A 507 11.93 -4.85 10.32
N PHE A 508 12.18 -4.18 9.20
CA PHE A 508 11.58 -4.52 7.91
C PHE A 508 12.04 -5.90 7.40
N ARG A 509 13.34 -6.23 7.50
CA ARG A 509 13.85 -7.57 7.13
C ARG A 509 13.22 -8.69 7.97
N ILE A 510 13.06 -8.46 9.27
CA ILE A 510 12.34 -9.39 10.16
C ILE A 510 10.87 -9.54 9.68
N GLY A 511 10.22 -8.42 9.35
CA GLY A 511 8.87 -8.42 8.81
C GLY A 511 8.73 -9.17 7.49
N HIS A 512 9.69 -9.02 6.56
CA HIS A 512 9.74 -9.81 5.31
C HIS A 512 9.77 -11.32 5.61
N GLY A 513 10.62 -11.75 6.56
CA GLY A 513 10.70 -13.15 6.96
C GLY A 513 9.39 -13.67 7.56
N LYS A 514 8.77 -12.89 8.45
CA LYS A 514 7.45 -13.22 9.03
C LYS A 514 6.39 -13.40 7.96
N LEU A 515 6.28 -12.45 7.00
CA LEU A 515 5.28 -12.55 5.92
C LEU A 515 5.53 -13.73 4.99
N LEU A 516 6.78 -14.05 4.69
CA LEU A 516 7.10 -15.19 3.82
C LEU A 516 6.68 -16.52 4.45
N ALA A 517 6.80 -16.63 5.77
CA ALA A 517 6.44 -17.84 6.53
C ALA A 517 4.92 -18.04 6.69
N MET A 518 4.10 -16.99 6.53
CA MET A 518 2.66 -17.05 6.76
C MET A 518 1.92 -17.58 5.55
N THR A 519 1.02 -18.52 5.80
CA THR A 519 0.04 -19.05 4.83
C THR A 519 -1.25 -18.23 4.86
N PHE A 520 -2.13 -18.42 3.86
CA PHE A 520 -3.47 -17.82 3.89
C PHE A 520 -4.27 -18.25 5.13
N ALA A 521 -4.15 -19.50 5.55
CA ALA A 521 -4.84 -20.03 6.73
C ALA A 521 -4.40 -19.32 8.02
N ASP A 522 -3.13 -18.94 8.13
CA ASP A 522 -2.63 -18.18 9.28
C ASP A 522 -3.26 -16.79 9.35
N PHE A 523 -3.38 -16.12 8.20
CA PHE A 523 -4.09 -14.84 8.10
C PHE A 523 -5.58 -14.99 8.42
N GLU A 524 -6.26 -15.97 7.82
CA GLU A 524 -7.70 -16.18 8.03
C GLU A 524 -8.02 -16.43 9.50
N THR A 525 -7.23 -17.24 10.19
CA THR A 525 -7.39 -17.52 11.62
C THR A 525 -7.32 -16.23 12.44
N ARG A 526 -6.32 -15.38 12.18
CA ARG A 526 -6.17 -14.11 12.89
C ARG A 526 -7.29 -13.11 12.57
N ILE A 527 -7.67 -13.01 11.30
CA ILE A 527 -8.77 -12.15 10.86
C ILE A 527 -10.06 -12.49 11.60
N ARG A 528 -10.41 -13.79 11.67
CA ARG A 528 -11.62 -14.24 12.35
C ARG A 528 -11.57 -13.98 13.85
N ASP A 529 -10.48 -14.35 14.52
CA ASP A 529 -10.30 -14.11 15.95
C ASP A 529 -10.42 -12.61 16.29
N GLU A 530 -9.68 -11.75 15.59
CA GLU A 530 -9.68 -10.32 15.88
C GLU A 530 -11.05 -9.65 15.60
N LEU A 531 -11.70 -10.00 14.49
CA LEU A 531 -13.01 -9.44 14.17
C LEU A 531 -14.08 -9.90 15.16
N ASP A 532 -14.06 -11.18 15.60
CA ASP A 532 -14.97 -11.67 16.63
C ASP A 532 -14.73 -10.97 17.98
N ARG A 533 -13.48 -10.68 18.35
CA ARG A 533 -13.11 -9.95 19.57
C ARG A 533 -13.52 -8.47 19.53
N MET A 534 -13.28 -7.80 18.40
CA MET A 534 -13.56 -6.36 18.23
C MET A 534 -15.05 -6.09 18.03
N LEU A 535 -15.71 -6.90 17.20
CA LEU A 535 -17.07 -6.64 16.72
C LEU A 535 -18.13 -7.56 17.35
N GLY A 536 -17.72 -8.64 18.01
CA GLY A 536 -18.63 -9.58 18.70
C GLY A 536 -19.61 -8.91 19.67
N PRO A 537 -19.20 -7.94 20.50
CA PRO A 537 -20.12 -7.18 21.36
C PRO A 537 -21.22 -6.44 20.57
N GLY A 538 -20.99 -6.14 19.27
CA GLY A 538 -21.97 -5.58 18.34
C GLY A 538 -22.84 -6.62 17.64
N GLY A 539 -22.65 -7.92 17.92
CA GLY A 539 -23.40 -9.02 17.32
C GLY A 539 -22.75 -9.68 16.10
N PHE A 540 -21.49 -9.35 15.79
CA PHE A 540 -20.73 -9.98 14.71
C PHE A 540 -20.35 -11.43 15.08
N VAL A 541 -20.41 -12.31 14.07
CA VAL A 541 -19.94 -13.70 14.18
C VAL A 541 -19.22 -14.04 12.87
N SER A 542 -17.91 -14.22 12.92
CA SER A 542 -17.08 -14.37 11.72
C SER A 542 -17.49 -15.54 10.82
N ALA A 543 -17.96 -16.66 11.41
CA ALA A 543 -18.43 -17.83 10.67
C ALA A 543 -19.71 -17.56 9.86
N ARG A 544 -20.56 -16.64 10.31
CA ARG A 544 -21.82 -16.27 9.66
C ARG A 544 -21.67 -15.08 8.73
N ASP A 545 -20.94 -14.06 9.17
CA ASP A 545 -20.99 -12.71 8.58
C ASP A 545 -19.93 -12.48 7.52
N ILE A 546 -18.79 -13.21 7.53
CA ILE A 546 -17.77 -13.10 6.49
C ILE A 546 -18.23 -13.83 5.22
N ALA A 547 -18.22 -13.13 4.09
CA ALA A 547 -18.57 -13.67 2.78
C ALA A 547 -17.31 -13.99 1.94
N ALA A 548 -16.24 -13.18 2.04
CA ALA A 548 -15.01 -13.36 1.28
C ALA A 548 -13.82 -12.72 1.98
N ILE A 549 -12.61 -13.22 1.71
CA ILE A 549 -11.35 -12.68 2.22
C ILE A 549 -10.33 -12.65 1.08
N THR A 550 -9.66 -11.51 0.91
CA THR A 550 -8.47 -11.37 0.07
C THR A 550 -7.36 -10.71 0.88
N VAL A 551 -6.24 -11.39 0.99
CA VAL A 551 -5.05 -10.90 1.69
C VAL A 551 -4.03 -10.43 0.66
N ASN A 552 -3.86 -9.14 0.50
CA ASN A 552 -2.84 -8.57 -0.38
C ASN A 552 -1.54 -8.42 0.41
N ARG A 553 -0.66 -9.38 0.27
CA ARG A 553 0.61 -9.49 0.97
C ARG A 553 1.71 -8.77 0.20
N TRP A 554 2.27 -7.70 0.78
CA TRP A 554 3.34 -6.90 0.20
C TRP A 554 4.57 -6.91 1.10
N PRO A 555 5.49 -7.88 0.95
CA PRO A 555 6.74 -7.87 1.72
C PRO A 555 7.60 -6.63 1.41
N HIS A 556 7.44 -6.08 0.22
CA HIS A 556 8.11 -4.89 -0.28
C HIS A 556 7.09 -3.80 -0.61
N GLY A 557 6.39 -3.29 0.41
CA GLY A 557 5.31 -2.31 0.30
C GLY A 557 5.82 -0.88 0.12
N TYR A 558 5.92 -0.09 1.19
CA TYR A 558 6.39 1.30 1.09
C TYR A 558 7.88 1.36 0.74
N SER A 559 8.28 2.39 -0.01
CA SER A 559 9.68 2.76 -0.17
C SER A 559 10.29 3.10 1.17
N TYR A 560 11.59 2.86 1.33
CA TYR A 560 12.30 3.32 2.52
C TYR A 560 12.35 4.84 2.51
N VAL A 561 11.92 5.43 3.61
CA VAL A 561 12.06 6.87 3.89
C VAL A 561 13.24 7.05 4.85
N ALA A 562 14.11 8.01 4.58
CA ALA A 562 15.23 8.32 5.46
C ALA A 562 14.73 8.59 6.88
N ASN A 563 15.35 7.93 7.86
CA ASN A 563 14.93 7.98 9.26
C ASN A 563 16.05 8.58 10.10
N THR A 564 15.85 9.77 10.63
CA THR A 564 16.86 10.56 11.35
C THR A 564 17.40 9.89 12.62
N LEU A 565 16.73 8.83 13.13
CA LEU A 565 17.27 8.00 14.22
C LEU A 565 18.45 7.12 13.76
N PHE A 566 18.48 6.72 12.48
CA PHE A 566 19.37 5.66 11.97
C PHE A 566 20.16 6.06 10.73
N ASP A 567 19.75 7.12 10.03
CA ASP A 567 20.35 7.57 8.78
C ASP A 567 21.05 8.93 8.96
N PRO A 568 22.09 9.19 8.16
CA PRO A 568 22.71 10.51 8.12
C PRO A 568 21.75 11.55 7.49
N GLU A 569 21.94 12.82 7.85
CA GLU A 569 21.09 13.92 7.34
C GLU A 569 21.19 14.12 5.82
N ASP A 570 22.31 13.73 5.21
CA ASP A 570 22.55 13.80 3.77
C ASP A 570 22.21 12.52 3.00
N TYR A 571 21.37 11.65 3.58
CA TYR A 571 20.97 10.36 2.98
C TYR A 571 20.46 10.51 1.55
N ASP A 572 19.65 11.51 1.30
CA ASP A 572 19.06 11.73 -0.03
C ASP A 572 20.14 12.09 -1.07
N ASP A 573 21.15 12.84 -0.68
CA ASP A 573 22.24 13.25 -1.56
C ASP A 573 23.27 12.13 -1.79
N THR A 574 23.61 11.40 -0.74
CA THR A 574 24.68 10.40 -0.75
C THR A 574 24.20 9.01 -1.14
N VAL A 575 22.96 8.65 -0.84
CA VAL A 575 22.42 7.31 -1.11
C VAL A 575 21.37 7.31 -2.21
N LEU A 576 20.32 8.12 -2.07
CA LEU A 576 19.17 8.06 -2.98
C LEU A 576 19.54 8.51 -4.38
N LYS A 577 20.24 9.65 -4.54
CA LYS A 577 20.69 10.15 -5.84
C LYS A 577 21.69 9.19 -6.50
N LEU A 578 22.55 8.54 -5.71
CA LEU A 578 23.48 7.54 -6.22
C LEU A 578 22.76 6.29 -6.71
N ALA A 579 21.78 5.78 -5.93
CA ALA A 579 21.02 4.58 -6.26
C ALA A 579 20.31 4.70 -7.61
N ARG A 580 19.71 5.85 -7.91
CA ARG A 580 18.90 6.06 -9.12
C ARG A 580 19.67 6.53 -10.38
N ARG A 581 21.02 6.56 -10.33
CA ARG A 581 21.83 6.95 -11.52
C ARG A 581 21.60 5.99 -12.67
N ASN A 582 21.55 6.54 -13.88
CA ASN A 582 21.46 5.74 -15.09
C ASN A 582 22.74 4.92 -15.32
N ALA A 583 22.58 3.79 -16.00
CA ALA A 583 23.67 2.96 -16.48
C ALA A 583 23.56 2.84 -18.01
N GLY A 584 24.17 3.81 -18.72
CA GLY A 584 24.03 3.92 -20.17
C GLY A 584 22.55 4.05 -20.60
N PRO A 585 22.06 3.16 -21.49
CA PRO A 585 20.68 3.18 -21.95
C PRO A 585 19.64 2.63 -20.94
N VAL A 586 20.04 2.42 -19.69
CA VAL A 586 19.16 1.90 -18.62
C VAL A 586 18.93 2.99 -17.58
N ALA A 587 17.68 3.39 -17.38
CA ALA A 587 17.26 4.30 -16.32
C ALA A 587 16.54 3.57 -15.19
N ILE A 588 16.62 4.09 -13.96
CA ILE A 588 16.00 3.53 -12.76
C ILE A 588 14.89 4.46 -12.31
N ALA A 589 13.68 3.93 -12.19
CA ALA A 589 12.48 4.65 -11.77
C ALA A 589 11.95 4.10 -10.44
N ASN A 590 10.62 4.15 -10.23
CA ASN A 590 9.91 3.71 -9.04
C ASN A 590 9.94 4.73 -7.89
N THR A 591 9.03 4.57 -6.94
CA THR A 591 8.95 5.34 -5.69
C THR A 591 10.23 5.27 -4.87
N ASP A 592 10.96 4.13 -4.94
CA ASP A 592 12.27 3.95 -4.30
C ASP A 592 13.29 5.00 -4.73
N SER A 593 13.21 5.47 -5.97
CA SER A 593 14.05 6.54 -6.51
C SER A 593 13.67 7.94 -5.99
N GLY A 594 12.48 8.08 -5.43
CA GLY A 594 11.98 9.31 -4.82
C GLY A 594 12.19 9.37 -3.32
N GLY A 595 12.48 8.22 -2.67
CA GLY A 595 12.65 8.12 -1.21
C GLY A 595 11.34 8.26 -0.43
N ASP A 596 10.19 8.03 -1.09
CA ASP A 596 8.89 8.07 -0.42
C ASP A 596 7.88 7.13 -1.11
N ALA A 597 6.76 6.83 -0.45
CA ALA A 597 5.82 5.77 -0.86
C ALA A 597 4.60 6.28 -1.66
N TRP A 598 4.50 7.58 -1.92
CA TRP A 598 3.31 8.19 -2.52
C TRP A 598 3.22 8.01 -4.03
N VAL A 599 2.00 7.98 -4.56
CA VAL A 599 1.73 7.78 -6.00
C VAL A 599 2.39 8.83 -6.89
N HIS A 600 2.43 10.08 -6.45
CA HIS A 600 3.06 11.15 -7.22
C HIS A 600 4.57 10.94 -7.38
N TYR A 601 5.27 10.39 -6.38
CA TYR A 601 6.69 10.01 -6.55
C TYR A 601 6.86 8.93 -7.62
N ALA A 602 5.96 7.95 -7.70
CA ALA A 602 6.01 6.94 -8.77
C ALA A 602 5.96 7.58 -10.16
N ILE A 603 5.11 8.59 -10.35
CA ILE A 603 4.92 9.30 -11.62
C ILE A 603 6.09 10.24 -11.90
N GLU A 604 6.49 11.06 -10.93
CA GLU A 604 7.61 12.01 -11.09
C GLU A 604 8.93 11.29 -11.40
N GLN A 605 9.20 10.16 -10.73
CA GLN A 605 10.41 9.38 -11.01
C GLN A 605 10.36 8.67 -12.37
N ALA A 606 9.18 8.30 -12.86
CA ALA A 606 9.00 7.79 -14.21
C ALA A 606 9.31 8.88 -15.26
N ALA A 607 8.79 10.09 -15.07
CA ALA A 607 9.05 11.23 -15.95
C ALA A 607 10.53 11.60 -15.98
N ARG A 608 11.20 11.63 -14.81
CA ARG A 608 12.64 11.87 -14.69
C ARG A 608 13.42 10.81 -15.44
N ALA A 609 13.16 9.53 -15.18
CA ALA A 609 13.89 8.41 -15.79
C ALA A 609 13.79 8.44 -17.33
N VAL A 610 12.59 8.70 -17.87
CA VAL A 610 12.41 8.84 -19.32
C VAL A 610 13.11 10.09 -19.86
N GLY A 611 13.12 11.19 -19.06
CA GLY A 611 13.86 12.41 -19.43
C GLY A 611 15.35 12.19 -19.61
N GLU A 612 15.93 11.40 -18.74
CA GLU A 612 17.36 11.06 -18.73
C GLU A 612 17.79 10.12 -19.88
N LEU A 613 16.86 9.34 -20.47
CA LEU A 613 17.14 8.49 -21.64
C LEU A 613 17.17 9.27 -22.96
N SER A 614 16.70 10.51 -22.98
CA SER A 614 16.55 11.32 -24.20
C SER A 614 17.71 12.29 -24.39
N GLY A 615 18.66 12.36 -23.46
CA GLY A 615 19.92 13.10 -23.54
C GLY A 615 21.05 12.17 -23.92
#